data_6fc034e155e2b7c4f527194d1f5a38bf
#
_entry.id   6fc034e155e2b7c4f527194d1f5a38bf
#
_cell.length_a   1.000
_cell.length_b   1.000
_cell.length_c   1.000
_cell.angle_alpha   90.00
_cell.angle_beta   90.00
_cell.angle_gamma   90.00
#
_symmetry.space_group_name_H-M   'P 1'
#
loop_
_entity.id
_entity.type
_entity.pdbx_description
1 polymer ?
#
loop_
_entity_poly.entity_id
_entity_poly.type
_entity_poly.pdbx_seq_one_letter_code
_entity_poly.pdbx_strand_id
1 'polypeptide(L)'
;SLGRSPRPDFYMLSSPVENVVQSGKEKISGPRVAIGPVSIPGYLDRPQLFLRDGNDVKVELAEFNHWSEPFGEGVTRVLCDAVSASLTPRKGLASPMRSQQPFQWRIAVDIARFDGAPNGSVILDAGWSLVNESGEELKSGRFVQHAPAGPDIPSMVQAQSALLAQ
;
A
#
# COMPACT_ATOMS: atom_id res chain seq x y z
N SER A 1 -8.90 -40.54 11.88
CA SER A 1 -7.98 -39.42 12.12
C SER A 1 -8.63 -38.14 11.66
N LEU A 2 -9.08 -37.35 12.63
CA LEU A 2 -9.58 -36.00 12.33
C LEU A 2 -8.36 -35.12 11.99
N GLY A 3 -8.05 -35.03 10.70
CA GLY A 3 -7.02 -34.12 10.21
C GLY A 3 -7.39 -32.69 10.61
N ARG A 4 -6.53 -32.02 11.37
CA ARG A 4 -6.66 -30.56 11.59
C ARG A 4 -6.48 -29.88 10.26
N SER A 5 -7.48 -29.10 9.83
CA SER A 5 -7.31 -28.19 8.71
C SER A 5 -6.11 -27.27 8.99
N PRO A 6 -5.22 -27.05 8.02
CA PRO A 6 -4.11 -26.12 8.22
C PRO A 6 -4.66 -24.74 8.62
N ARG A 7 -4.00 -24.11 9.58
CA ARG A 7 -4.35 -22.73 9.96
C ARG A 7 -3.77 -21.77 8.93
N PRO A 8 -4.52 -20.74 8.50
CA PRO A 8 -3.97 -19.74 7.62
C PRO A 8 -2.93 -18.88 8.35
N ASP A 9 -1.88 -18.50 7.62
CA ASP A 9 -0.95 -17.46 8.04
C ASP A 9 -1.48 -16.10 7.60
N PHE A 10 -1.28 -15.08 8.43
CA PHE A 10 -1.72 -13.72 8.17
C PHE A 10 -0.54 -12.79 7.95
N TYR A 11 -0.69 -11.88 7.01
CA TYR A 11 0.33 -10.93 6.61
C TYR A 11 -0.22 -9.51 6.60
N MET A 12 0.66 -8.55 6.82
CA MET A 12 0.36 -7.12 6.69
C MET A 12 1.40 -6.46 5.78
N LEU A 13 0.95 -5.55 4.95
CA LEU A 13 1.84 -4.54 4.39
C LEU A 13 2.38 -3.67 5.53
N SER A 14 3.67 -3.38 5.52
CA SER A 14 4.30 -2.61 6.58
C SER A 14 5.04 -1.41 6.00
N SER A 15 5.07 -0.32 6.75
CA SER A 15 5.89 0.82 6.39
C SER A 15 7.36 0.50 6.66
N PRO A 16 8.27 0.62 5.67
CA PRO A 16 9.70 0.49 5.89
C PRO A 16 10.31 1.70 6.58
N VAL A 17 9.53 2.75 6.76
CA VAL A 17 9.95 3.93 7.51
C VAL A 17 10.00 3.55 8.98
N GLU A 18 11.21 3.48 9.53
CA GLU A 18 11.37 3.36 10.98
C GLU A 18 10.51 4.41 11.66
N ASN A 19 9.77 3.99 12.66
CA ASN A 19 8.93 4.87 13.43
C ASN A 19 9.75 6.07 13.89
N VAL A 20 9.61 7.17 13.18
CA VAL A 20 9.91 8.45 13.78
C VAL A 20 8.87 8.57 14.88
N VAL A 21 9.26 8.18 16.09
CA VAL A 21 8.48 8.49 17.28
C VAL A 21 8.38 10.01 17.30
N GLN A 22 7.34 10.53 16.71
CA GLN A 22 6.94 11.89 16.95
C GLN A 22 6.58 11.92 18.45
N SER A 23 7.52 12.38 19.23
CA SER A 23 7.26 12.65 20.63
C SER A 23 6.08 13.59 20.68
N GLY A 24 4.94 13.07 21.07
CA GLY A 24 3.56 13.43 20.94
C GLY A 24 3.10 14.85 21.19
N LYS A 25 3.78 15.91 20.79
CA LYS A 25 3.30 17.28 20.98
C LYS A 25 3.69 18.28 19.88
N GLU A 26 4.25 17.85 18.77
CA GLU A 26 4.46 18.83 17.69
C GLU A 26 3.13 19.11 16.99
N LYS A 27 2.70 20.35 17.07
CA LYS A 27 1.52 20.83 16.36
C LYS A 27 1.77 20.72 14.85
N ILE A 28 0.86 20.06 14.12
CA ILE A 28 0.89 20.05 12.66
C ILE A 28 0.60 21.48 12.18
N SER A 29 1.63 22.13 11.67
CA SER A 29 1.56 23.50 11.15
C SER A 29 1.82 23.58 9.64
N GLY A 30 2.23 22.48 9.04
CA GLY A 30 2.54 22.36 7.62
C GLY A 30 1.41 21.76 6.79
N PRO A 31 1.74 21.28 5.58
CA PRO A 31 0.75 20.76 4.65
C PRO A 31 -0.02 19.57 5.21
N ARG A 32 -1.32 19.55 5.00
CA ARG A 32 -2.17 18.41 5.28
C ARG A 32 -2.62 17.79 3.97
N VAL A 33 -2.34 16.50 3.81
CA VAL A 33 -2.62 15.73 2.60
C VAL A 33 -3.54 14.58 2.95
N ALA A 34 -4.64 14.44 2.23
CA ALA A 34 -5.50 13.27 2.32
C ALA A 34 -5.03 12.22 1.31
N ILE A 35 -4.98 10.96 1.71
CA ILE A 35 -4.72 9.83 0.83
C ILE A 35 -6.03 9.12 0.53
N GLY A 36 -6.42 9.12 -0.73
CA GLY A 36 -7.63 8.45 -1.21
C GLY A 36 -8.37 9.22 -2.30
N PRO A 37 -9.35 8.57 -2.92
CA PRO A 37 -9.60 7.14 -2.80
C PRO A 37 -8.44 6.30 -3.35
N VAL A 38 -8.21 5.15 -2.73
CA VAL A 38 -7.31 4.12 -3.25
C VAL A 38 -8.16 3.03 -3.87
N SER A 39 -8.16 2.94 -5.19
CA SER A 39 -8.86 1.87 -5.88
C SER A 39 -7.91 0.71 -6.18
N ILE A 40 -8.40 -0.50 -5.98
CA ILE A 40 -7.68 -1.73 -6.27
C ILE A 40 -8.51 -2.61 -7.19
N PRO A 41 -7.88 -3.38 -8.09
CA PRO A 41 -8.63 -4.29 -8.94
C PRO A 41 -9.25 -5.43 -8.11
N GLY A 42 -10.37 -5.95 -8.58
CA GLY A 42 -11.12 -6.99 -7.86
C GLY A 42 -10.31 -8.23 -7.51
N TYR A 43 -9.30 -8.58 -8.30
CA TYR A 43 -8.46 -9.73 -8.02
C TYR A 43 -7.58 -9.57 -6.77
N LEU A 44 -7.30 -8.33 -6.35
CA LEU A 44 -6.56 -8.01 -5.12
C LEU A 44 -7.48 -7.76 -3.93
N ASP A 45 -8.74 -7.46 -4.16
CA ASP A 45 -9.72 -7.18 -3.11
C ASP A 45 -10.27 -8.49 -2.52
N ARG A 46 -9.38 -9.26 -1.93
CA ARG A 46 -9.65 -10.60 -1.37
C ARG A 46 -8.85 -10.82 -0.09
N PRO A 47 -9.35 -11.65 0.82
CA PRO A 47 -8.57 -12.04 2.00
C PRO A 47 -7.30 -12.81 1.65
N GLN A 48 -7.33 -13.66 0.62
CA GLN A 48 -6.18 -14.48 0.22
C GLN A 48 -5.15 -13.67 -0.53
N LEU A 49 -3.86 -13.97 -0.31
CA LEU A 49 -2.79 -13.45 -1.13
C LEU A 49 -2.92 -14.01 -2.56
N PHE A 50 -2.65 -13.16 -3.51
CA PHE A 50 -2.72 -13.46 -4.93
C PHE A 50 -1.29 -13.61 -5.48
N LEU A 51 -1.01 -14.74 -6.12
CA LEU A 51 0.31 -15.04 -6.67
C LEU A 51 0.26 -15.05 -8.19
N ARG A 52 1.15 -14.29 -8.80
CA ARG A 52 1.33 -14.25 -10.24
C ARG A 52 2.80 -13.98 -10.55
N ASP A 53 3.43 -14.88 -11.28
CA ASP A 53 4.82 -14.72 -11.67
C ASP A 53 4.93 -13.94 -12.99
N GLY A 54 5.69 -12.89 -13.00
CA GLY A 54 6.15 -12.12 -14.16
C GLY A 54 5.13 -11.93 -15.28
N ASN A 55 5.37 -12.58 -16.39
CA ASN A 55 4.50 -12.56 -17.58
C ASN A 55 3.47 -13.69 -17.58
N ASP A 56 3.36 -14.44 -16.48
CA ASP A 56 2.44 -15.56 -16.42
C ASP A 56 0.99 -15.06 -16.41
N VAL A 57 0.17 -15.61 -17.28
CA VAL A 57 -1.28 -15.37 -17.26
C VAL A 57 -1.97 -16.25 -16.22
N LYS A 58 -1.27 -17.25 -15.71
CA LYS A 58 -1.78 -18.11 -14.66
C LYS A 58 -1.61 -17.44 -13.30
N VAL A 59 -2.67 -17.46 -12.54
CA VAL A 59 -2.75 -16.86 -11.22
C VAL A 59 -3.14 -17.92 -10.21
N GLU A 60 -2.64 -17.77 -8.98
CA GLU A 60 -2.98 -18.64 -7.87
C GLU A 60 -3.42 -17.82 -6.67
N LEU A 61 -4.47 -18.30 -6.00
CA LEU A 61 -4.80 -17.83 -4.66
C LEU A 61 -4.02 -18.66 -3.65
N ALA A 62 -3.29 -18.00 -2.77
CA ALA A 62 -2.61 -18.66 -1.67
C ALA A 62 -3.64 -18.96 -0.58
N GLU A 63 -4.24 -20.13 -0.63
CA GLU A 63 -5.39 -20.54 0.18
C GLU A 63 -5.16 -20.37 1.69
N PHE A 64 -3.94 -20.58 2.15
CA PHE A 64 -3.57 -20.53 3.56
C PHE A 64 -2.72 -19.31 3.94
N ASN A 65 -2.69 -18.30 3.08
CA ASN A 65 -1.97 -17.05 3.32
C ASN A 65 -2.92 -15.90 3.07
N HIS A 66 -3.27 -15.19 4.13
CA HIS A 66 -4.29 -14.16 4.09
C HIS A 66 -3.73 -12.81 4.50
N TRP A 67 -4.33 -11.76 3.99
CA TRP A 67 -4.14 -10.43 4.53
C TRP A 67 -4.88 -10.31 5.86
N SER A 68 -4.24 -9.73 6.87
CA SER A 68 -4.83 -9.52 8.20
C SER A 68 -5.83 -8.36 8.23
N GLU A 69 -5.87 -7.56 7.17
CA GLU A 69 -6.78 -6.43 6.98
C GLU A 69 -7.18 -6.36 5.49
N PRO A 70 -8.29 -5.68 5.13
CA PRO A 70 -8.58 -5.42 3.73
C PRO A 70 -7.39 -4.79 3.01
N PHE A 71 -7.04 -5.33 1.86
CA PHE A 71 -5.80 -4.96 1.16
C PHE A 71 -5.72 -3.46 0.85
N GLY A 72 -6.82 -2.86 0.43
CA GLY A 72 -6.89 -1.42 0.15
C GLY A 72 -6.63 -0.55 1.39
N GLU A 73 -7.03 -1.02 2.56
CA GLU A 73 -6.74 -0.32 3.83
C GLU A 73 -5.25 -0.41 4.18
N GLY A 74 -4.64 -1.57 3.98
CA GLY A 74 -3.20 -1.75 4.16
C GLY A 74 -2.39 -0.86 3.23
N VAL A 75 -2.76 -0.79 1.97
CA VAL A 75 -2.16 0.11 0.98
C VAL A 75 -2.28 1.57 1.41
N THR A 76 -3.47 1.99 1.82
CA THR A 76 -3.72 3.37 2.27
C THR A 76 -2.85 3.72 3.47
N ARG A 77 -2.76 2.82 4.44
CA ARG A 77 -1.95 3.03 5.65
C ARG A 77 -0.46 3.21 5.32
N VAL A 78 0.09 2.35 4.49
CA VAL A 78 1.51 2.44 4.09
C VAL A 78 1.77 3.71 3.28
N LEU A 79 0.87 4.10 2.40
CA LEU A 79 0.98 5.37 1.66
C LEU A 79 0.92 6.58 2.60
N CYS A 80 0.02 6.58 3.58
CA CYS A 80 -0.04 7.65 4.58
C CYS A 80 1.28 7.78 5.35
N ASP A 81 1.86 6.67 5.76
CA ASP A 81 3.14 6.67 6.49
C ASP A 81 4.29 7.21 5.61
N ALA A 82 4.37 6.78 4.36
CA ALA A 82 5.41 7.20 3.43
C ALA A 82 5.30 8.70 3.11
N VAL A 83 4.10 9.18 2.81
CA VAL A 83 3.88 10.61 2.52
C VAL A 83 4.09 11.47 3.76
N SER A 84 3.63 11.02 4.93
CA SER A 84 3.88 11.72 6.20
C SER A 84 5.37 11.85 6.48
N ALA A 85 6.15 10.81 6.25
CA ALA A 85 7.60 10.85 6.40
C ALA A 85 8.24 11.91 5.49
N SER A 86 7.78 12.02 4.25
CA SER A 86 8.23 13.05 3.31
C SER A 86 7.82 14.46 3.72
N LEU A 87 6.73 14.61 4.45
CA LEU A 87 6.21 15.91 4.91
C LEU A 87 6.76 16.33 6.28
N THR A 88 7.43 15.43 7.00
CA THR A 88 7.96 15.72 8.35
C THR A 88 8.85 16.97 8.39
N PRO A 89 9.79 17.20 7.44
CA PRO A 89 10.60 18.43 7.45
C PRO A 89 9.77 19.72 7.33
N ARG A 90 8.58 19.63 6.76
CA ARG A 90 7.64 20.75 6.60
C ARG A 90 6.56 20.78 7.66
N LYS A 91 6.65 19.94 8.68
CA LYS A 91 5.65 19.78 9.75
C LYS A 91 4.25 19.44 9.21
N GLY A 92 4.20 18.74 8.11
CA GLY A 92 2.97 18.27 7.46
C GLY A 92 2.60 16.86 7.88
N LEU A 93 1.41 16.43 7.48
CA LEU A 93 0.87 15.11 7.78
C LEU A 93 0.00 14.63 6.63
N ALA A 94 0.10 13.35 6.33
CA ALA A 94 -0.86 12.63 5.48
C ALA A 94 -1.80 11.80 6.35
N SER A 95 -3.07 11.78 5.98
CA SER A 95 -4.12 11.02 6.66
C SER A 95 -5.02 10.35 5.64
N PRO A 96 -5.67 9.22 5.97
CA PRO A 96 -6.66 8.64 5.10
C PRO A 96 -7.79 9.63 4.80
N MET A 97 -8.32 9.58 3.58
CA MET A 97 -9.42 10.47 3.17
C MET A 97 -10.68 10.31 4.05
N ARG A 98 -10.86 9.15 4.67
CA ARG A 98 -11.98 8.89 5.59
C ARG A 98 -11.86 9.61 6.93
N SER A 99 -10.65 10.03 7.30
CA SER A 99 -10.50 10.87 8.48
C SER A 99 -11.15 12.22 8.17
N GLN A 100 -11.95 12.74 9.08
CA GLN A 100 -12.62 14.04 8.90
C GLN A 100 -11.67 15.23 9.12
N GLN A 101 -10.38 15.01 8.87
CA GLN A 101 -9.36 16.04 9.00
C GLN A 101 -9.38 16.95 7.76
N PRO A 102 -9.28 18.27 7.94
CA PRO A 102 -9.15 19.18 6.81
C PRO A 102 -7.83 18.93 6.07
N PHE A 103 -7.84 19.11 4.77
CA PHE A 103 -6.65 18.95 3.92
C PHE A 103 -6.59 20.01 2.83
N GLN A 104 -5.38 20.37 2.40
CA GLN A 104 -5.16 21.26 1.27
C GLN A 104 -5.03 20.50 -0.05
N TRP A 105 -4.49 19.28 0.03
CA TRP A 105 -4.28 18.41 -1.13
C TRP A 105 -4.74 17.01 -0.87
N ARG A 106 -5.12 16.34 -1.92
CA ARG A 106 -5.51 14.94 -1.89
C ARG A 106 -4.72 14.18 -2.97
N ILE A 107 -4.21 13.02 -2.60
CA ILE A 107 -3.59 12.08 -3.53
C ILE A 107 -4.54 10.91 -3.73
N ALA A 108 -5.07 10.79 -4.95
CA ALA A 108 -5.84 9.64 -5.38
C ALA A 108 -4.91 8.63 -6.04
N VAL A 109 -5.13 7.35 -5.78
CA VAL A 109 -4.29 6.27 -6.31
C VAL A 109 -5.19 5.20 -6.92
N ASP A 110 -4.85 4.79 -8.15
CA ASP A 110 -5.51 3.70 -8.85
C ASP A 110 -4.49 2.60 -9.14
N ILE A 111 -4.58 1.49 -8.41
CA ILE A 111 -3.70 0.36 -8.58
C ILE A 111 -4.21 -0.51 -9.72
N ALA A 112 -3.42 -0.63 -10.78
CA ALA A 112 -3.70 -1.51 -11.91
C ALA A 112 -3.13 -2.91 -11.66
N ARG A 113 -1.93 -2.98 -11.06
CA ARG A 113 -1.27 -4.25 -10.74
C ARG A 113 -0.41 -4.12 -9.49
N PHE A 114 -0.55 -5.07 -8.57
CA PHE A 114 0.27 -5.15 -7.38
C PHE A 114 0.37 -6.60 -6.91
N ASP A 115 1.21 -7.37 -7.57
CA ASP A 115 1.33 -8.80 -7.35
C ASP A 115 2.73 -9.31 -7.67
N GLY A 116 2.96 -10.57 -7.40
CA GLY A 116 4.20 -11.28 -7.66
C GLY A 116 4.12 -12.72 -7.18
N ALA A 117 5.27 -13.37 -7.13
CA ALA A 117 5.40 -14.72 -6.59
C ALA A 117 6.76 -14.90 -5.93
N PRO A 118 6.87 -15.77 -4.90
CA PRO A 118 8.16 -16.13 -4.32
C PRO A 118 9.12 -16.65 -5.40
N ASN A 119 10.40 -16.33 -5.26
CA ASN A 119 11.47 -16.60 -6.23
C ASN A 119 11.34 -15.88 -7.58
N GLY A 120 10.33 -15.06 -7.76
CA GLY A 120 10.13 -14.23 -8.93
C GLY A 120 10.32 -12.75 -8.59
N SER A 121 9.46 -11.92 -9.15
CA SER A 121 9.46 -10.48 -8.90
C SER A 121 8.09 -10.01 -8.44
N VAL A 122 8.09 -8.89 -7.74
CA VAL A 122 6.87 -8.13 -7.40
C VAL A 122 6.79 -6.93 -8.33
N ILE A 123 5.58 -6.63 -8.78
CA ILE A 123 5.30 -5.50 -9.67
C ILE A 123 4.26 -4.60 -9.01
N LEU A 124 4.53 -3.30 -9.00
CA LEU A 124 3.53 -2.28 -8.69
C LEU A 124 3.35 -1.40 -9.92
N ASP A 125 2.13 -1.36 -10.41
CA ASP A 125 1.69 -0.47 -11.49
C ASP A 125 0.48 0.32 -10.97
N ALA A 126 0.65 1.61 -10.79
CA ALA A 126 -0.35 2.47 -10.21
C ALA A 126 -0.39 3.84 -10.90
N GLY A 127 -1.60 4.32 -11.13
CA GLY A 127 -1.85 5.71 -11.49
C GLY A 127 -2.06 6.56 -10.24
N TRP A 128 -1.68 7.81 -10.28
CA TRP A 128 -1.91 8.74 -9.19
C TRP A 128 -2.27 10.13 -9.69
N SER A 129 -3.00 10.86 -8.87
CA SER A 129 -3.31 12.25 -9.14
C SER A 129 -3.27 13.08 -7.86
N LEU A 130 -2.74 14.29 -7.99
CA LEU A 130 -2.74 15.31 -6.96
C LEU A 130 -3.87 16.31 -7.22
N VAL A 131 -4.76 16.44 -6.27
CA VAL A 131 -5.98 17.23 -6.38
C VAL A 131 -6.01 18.28 -5.26
N ASN A 132 -6.44 19.50 -5.58
CA ASN A 132 -6.61 20.56 -4.58
C ASN A 132 -7.95 20.45 -3.84
N GLU A 133 -8.19 21.35 -2.89
CA GLU A 133 -9.44 21.41 -2.10
C GLU A 133 -10.70 21.52 -2.97
N SER A 134 -10.61 22.22 -4.10
CA SER A 134 -11.75 22.44 -5.00
C SER A 134 -12.00 21.30 -5.97
N GLY A 135 -11.20 20.25 -5.93
CA GLY A 135 -11.35 19.08 -6.81
C GLY A 135 -10.61 19.21 -8.15
N GLU A 136 -9.79 20.23 -8.33
CA GLU A 136 -8.98 20.41 -9.52
C GLU A 136 -7.74 19.53 -9.48
N GLU A 137 -7.50 18.77 -10.56
CA GLU A 137 -6.28 17.98 -10.71
C GLU A 137 -5.11 18.91 -11.04
N LEU A 138 -4.11 18.91 -10.15
CA LEU A 138 -2.91 19.74 -10.32
C LEU A 138 -1.80 19.00 -11.05
N LYS A 139 -1.69 17.69 -10.82
CA LYS A 139 -0.67 16.84 -11.41
C LYS A 139 -1.13 15.39 -11.37
N SER A 140 -0.70 14.62 -12.35
CA SER A 140 -0.94 13.17 -12.37
C SER A 140 0.22 12.44 -13.01
N GLY A 141 0.27 11.14 -12.79
CA GLY A 141 1.31 10.30 -13.37
C GLY A 141 1.03 8.83 -13.17
N ARG A 142 1.96 8.01 -13.61
CA ARG A 142 1.96 6.57 -13.46
C ARG A 142 3.28 6.13 -12.86
N PHE A 143 3.20 5.21 -11.92
CA PHE A 143 4.34 4.58 -11.26
C PHE A 143 4.35 3.10 -11.63
N VAL A 144 5.44 2.63 -12.23
CA VAL A 144 5.64 1.21 -12.53
C VAL A 144 7.02 0.81 -12.06
N GLN A 145 7.09 -0.08 -11.11
CA GLN A 145 8.35 -0.58 -10.57
C GLN A 145 8.28 -2.08 -10.29
N HIS A 146 9.44 -2.70 -10.36
CA HIS A 146 9.66 -4.11 -10.07
C HIS A 146 10.69 -4.25 -8.96
N ALA A 147 10.55 -5.32 -8.17
CA ALA A 147 11.54 -5.71 -7.17
C ALA A 147 11.62 -7.23 -7.07
N PRO A 148 12.79 -7.80 -6.72
CA PRO A 148 12.86 -9.23 -6.42
C PRO A 148 11.94 -9.59 -5.25
N ALA A 149 11.19 -10.69 -5.40
CA ALA A 149 10.23 -11.10 -4.38
C ALA A 149 10.86 -11.81 -3.18
N GLY A 150 12.10 -12.31 -3.33
CA GLY A 150 12.72 -13.17 -2.34
C GLY A 150 12.19 -14.61 -2.37
N PRO A 151 12.71 -15.49 -1.50
CA PRO A 151 12.47 -16.94 -1.64
C PRO A 151 11.14 -17.42 -1.06
N ASP A 152 10.44 -16.61 -0.27
CA ASP A 152 9.22 -17.02 0.43
C ASP A 152 8.16 -15.90 0.44
N ILE A 153 6.99 -16.22 0.95
CA ILE A 153 5.88 -15.26 1.03
C ILE A 153 6.21 -14.07 1.94
N PRO A 154 6.79 -14.23 3.14
CA PRO A 154 7.20 -13.08 3.95
C PRO A 154 8.12 -12.12 3.21
N SER A 155 9.13 -12.61 2.49
CA SER A 155 10.03 -11.78 1.68
C SER A 155 9.30 -11.06 0.56
N MET A 156 8.33 -11.72 -0.08
CA MET A 156 7.50 -11.13 -1.11
C MET A 156 6.66 -9.97 -0.55
N VAL A 157 6.04 -10.15 0.61
CA VAL A 157 5.25 -9.09 1.26
C VAL A 157 6.14 -7.91 1.67
N GLN A 158 7.37 -8.16 2.13
CA GLN A 158 8.34 -7.11 2.39
C GLN A 158 8.69 -6.33 1.13
N ALA A 159 8.91 -7.02 0.01
CA ALA A 159 9.18 -6.38 -1.28
C ALA A 159 7.99 -5.54 -1.77
N GLN A 160 6.77 -6.03 -1.61
CA GLN A 160 5.56 -5.27 -1.90
C GLN A 160 5.48 -4.00 -1.05
N SER A 161 5.74 -4.10 0.24
CA SER A 161 5.72 -2.97 1.16
C SER A 161 6.75 -1.91 0.76
N ALA A 162 7.96 -2.33 0.40
CA ALA A 162 9.04 -1.43 -0.02
C ALA A 162 8.72 -0.71 -1.33
N LEU A 163 8.12 -1.39 -2.31
CA LEU A 163 7.68 -0.77 -3.57
C LEU A 163 6.63 0.31 -3.32
N LEU A 164 5.69 0.03 -2.44
CA LEU A 164 4.59 0.95 -2.15
C LEU A 164 5.09 2.23 -1.47
N ALA A 165 6.20 2.17 -0.74
CA ALA A 165 6.78 3.30 -0.03
C ALA A 165 7.72 4.18 -0.89
N GLN A 166 7.99 3.82 -2.14
CA GLN A 166 8.77 4.63 -3.07
C GLN A 166 7.98 5.83 -3.59
#